data_d3c594fd9a06ee123634b9529c53ec30
#
_entry.id   d3c594fd9a06ee123634b9529c53ec30
#
_cell.length_a   1.000
_cell.length_b   1.000
_cell.length_c   1.000
_cell.angle_alpha   90.00
_cell.angle_beta   90.00
_cell.angle_gamma   90.00
#
_symmetry.space_group_name_H-M   'P 1'
#
loop_
_entity.id
_entity.type
_entity.pdbx_description
1 polymer ?
#
loop_
_entity_poly.entity_id
_entity_poly.type
_entity_poly.pdbx_seq_one_letter_code
_entity_poly.pdbx_strand_id
1 'polypeptide(L)'
;MKQKDFQNWSVMRIFLSYFGPHKKLFILDMCCAFLVAVVDLIYPLVSRSAMYDMLPNNAYRTFFVVMLIVVLAYVVRSLMHFIITYWGHTFGIRVEADIRQDLFEHLQTLGFDFFDRNRTGQLMSRLTSDLFEITELAHHGPEDLFISLATIVGALIVMFTIEWRLALVVSILIPIFILVVISRRQKLGEVSRQVKAKVAVITTEIESSLSGIRTAKAFANEDVELRKFSEANDRFRTSKRRFHREMGIFTAVMEFFLSIMSVAVIAVGGFLIMNGQLNYIDLITFSLYISAFISPIRKLASFAEQYAVGLAGLQRFTQLMRTEPDLRDAPDAKTLSGVRGEIVADHLDFAYDGDLDVLHDVNLHVTPGETIAIVGPSGGGKTTLCQLIPRFYDVTHGSLSIDGLDVRAVTQHSLREHIGIVQQDVFLFADSILENIRYGKPSATMAEIEEAARRAEIYDDIMAMPDGFHTYVGERGTLLSGGQKQRIAIARIFLKNPPILILDEATSALDTITEAKIQSAFDALAKGRTTLIIAHRLSTIRNATRILVIENGRIQEQGTHAQLMALNGIYANLYTTQTKLRT
;
A
#
# COMPACT_ATOMS: atom_id res chain seq x y z
N MET A 1 -21.99 -10.64 -0.78
CA MET A 1 -21.97 -9.16 -0.98
C MET A 1 -22.32 -8.87 -2.42
N LYS A 2 -23.07 -7.78 -2.71
CA LYS A 2 -23.24 -7.35 -4.12
C LYS A 2 -21.86 -6.96 -4.63
N GLN A 3 -21.47 -7.50 -5.78
CA GLN A 3 -20.22 -7.20 -6.44
C GLN A 3 -20.12 -5.68 -6.66
N LYS A 4 -19.09 -5.05 -6.11
CA LYS A 4 -18.87 -3.60 -6.26
C LYS A 4 -18.41 -3.35 -7.70
N ASP A 5 -19.10 -2.47 -8.39
CA ASP A 5 -18.74 -2.07 -9.76
C ASP A 5 -17.77 -0.88 -9.71
N PHE A 6 -16.48 -1.18 -9.56
CA PHE A 6 -15.43 -0.17 -9.48
C PHE A 6 -15.28 0.63 -10.79
N GLN A 7 -15.61 0.06 -11.93
CA GLN A 7 -15.45 0.71 -13.23
C GLN A 7 -16.47 1.83 -13.45
N ASN A 8 -17.75 1.57 -13.13
CA ASN A 8 -18.84 2.48 -13.47
C ASN A 8 -19.29 3.37 -12.32
N TRP A 9 -19.01 3.02 -11.06
CA TRP A 9 -19.45 3.82 -9.93
C TRP A 9 -18.57 5.07 -9.72
N SER A 10 -19.19 6.16 -9.28
CA SER A 10 -18.45 7.34 -8.82
C SER A 10 -17.62 6.99 -7.58
N VAL A 11 -16.51 7.69 -7.39
CA VAL A 11 -15.60 7.53 -6.23
C VAL A 11 -16.36 7.56 -4.90
N MET A 12 -17.31 8.52 -4.76
CA MET A 12 -18.12 8.65 -3.56
C MET A 12 -19.11 7.48 -3.38
N ARG A 13 -19.66 6.94 -4.47
CA ARG A 13 -20.54 5.77 -4.40
C ARG A 13 -19.78 4.52 -3.97
N ILE A 14 -18.55 4.35 -4.45
CA ILE A 14 -17.65 3.27 -4.02
C ILE A 14 -17.40 3.40 -2.51
N PHE A 15 -17.04 4.59 -2.04
CA PHE A 15 -16.81 4.87 -0.63
C PHE A 15 -18.00 4.51 0.25
N LEU A 16 -19.18 5.04 -0.09
CA LEU A 16 -20.41 4.79 0.66
C LEU A 16 -20.84 3.31 0.63
N SER A 17 -20.42 2.54 -0.36
CA SER A 17 -20.73 1.10 -0.42
C SER A 17 -20.11 0.31 0.73
N TYR A 18 -18.97 0.78 1.28
CA TYR A 18 -18.32 0.16 2.43
C TYR A 18 -19.02 0.44 3.77
N PHE A 19 -19.93 1.43 3.81
CA PHE A 19 -20.73 1.70 5.01
C PHE A 19 -21.86 0.68 5.20
N GLY A 20 -22.35 0.09 4.10
CA GLY A 20 -23.50 -0.82 4.10
C GLY A 20 -23.39 -1.97 5.11
N PRO A 21 -22.28 -2.74 5.14
CA PRO A 21 -22.08 -3.83 6.10
C PRO A 21 -22.08 -3.36 7.56
N HIS A 22 -21.62 -2.12 7.81
CA HIS A 22 -21.38 -1.56 9.14
C HIS A 22 -22.42 -0.48 9.54
N LYS A 23 -23.53 -0.34 8.80
CA LYS A 23 -24.54 0.71 8.99
C LYS A 23 -25.10 0.83 10.40
N LYS A 24 -25.13 -0.28 11.18
CA LYS A 24 -25.63 -0.25 12.57
C LYS A 24 -24.71 0.58 13.46
N LEU A 25 -23.39 0.45 13.31
CA LEU A 25 -22.42 1.25 14.07
C LEU A 25 -22.47 2.71 13.66
N PHE A 26 -22.54 2.99 12.35
CA PHE A 26 -22.67 4.34 11.84
C PHE A 26 -23.93 5.05 12.34
N ILE A 27 -25.09 4.38 12.34
CA ILE A 27 -26.35 4.95 12.86
C ILE A 27 -26.25 5.19 14.36
N LEU A 28 -25.66 4.25 15.12
CA LEU A 28 -25.45 4.41 16.57
C LEU A 28 -24.61 5.66 16.86
N ASP A 29 -23.51 5.82 16.13
CA ASP A 29 -22.59 6.95 16.22
C ASP A 29 -23.34 8.29 15.96
N MET A 30 -24.05 8.38 14.84
CA MET A 30 -24.85 9.56 14.49
C MET A 30 -25.96 9.88 15.49
N CYS A 31 -26.61 8.86 16.06
CA CYS A 31 -27.62 9.06 17.11
C CYS A 31 -26.99 9.61 18.40
N CYS A 32 -25.84 9.09 18.81
CA CYS A 32 -25.12 9.61 19.97
C CYS A 32 -24.60 11.04 19.73
N ALA A 33 -24.08 11.32 18.53
CA ALA A 33 -23.68 12.66 18.12
C ALA A 33 -24.84 13.68 18.19
N PHE A 34 -26.01 13.26 17.71
CA PHE A 34 -27.23 14.08 17.83
C PHE A 34 -27.61 14.37 19.28
N LEU A 35 -27.60 13.36 20.14
CA LEU A 35 -27.93 13.53 21.56
C LEU A 35 -26.94 14.45 22.27
N VAL A 36 -25.65 14.36 21.97
CA VAL A 36 -24.63 15.28 22.48
C VAL A 36 -24.95 16.72 22.08
N ALA A 37 -25.26 16.97 20.80
CA ALA A 37 -25.61 18.30 20.32
C ALA A 37 -26.88 18.83 21.01
N VAL A 38 -27.90 18.00 21.23
CA VAL A 38 -29.14 18.37 21.95
C VAL A 38 -28.86 18.78 23.40
N VAL A 39 -28.00 18.01 24.12
CA VAL A 39 -27.64 18.39 25.51
C VAL A 39 -26.89 19.71 25.55
N ASP A 40 -25.96 19.95 24.61
CA ASP A 40 -25.23 21.22 24.52
C ASP A 40 -26.13 22.41 24.20
N LEU A 41 -27.20 22.23 23.42
CA LEU A 41 -28.17 23.26 23.09
C LEU A 41 -29.16 23.54 24.22
N ILE A 42 -29.54 22.52 25.00
CA ILE A 42 -30.53 22.65 26.09
C ILE A 42 -29.93 23.32 27.34
N TYR A 43 -28.66 23.10 27.61
CA TYR A 43 -28.03 23.61 28.84
C TYR A 43 -28.16 25.13 29.05
N PRO A 44 -27.87 26.00 28.06
CA PRO A 44 -28.05 27.45 28.23
C PRO A 44 -29.51 27.84 28.51
N LEU A 45 -30.49 27.12 27.89
CA LEU A 45 -31.91 27.35 28.15
C LEU A 45 -32.33 27.01 29.56
N VAL A 46 -31.87 25.86 30.07
CA VAL A 46 -32.13 25.44 31.44
C VAL A 46 -31.48 26.43 32.43
N SER A 47 -30.24 26.85 32.16
CA SER A 47 -29.57 27.89 32.95
C SER A 47 -30.37 29.20 32.97
N ARG A 48 -30.89 29.61 31.81
CA ARG A 48 -31.77 30.79 31.69
C ARG A 48 -33.02 30.69 32.56
N SER A 49 -33.77 29.57 32.43
CA SER A 49 -34.99 29.35 33.22
C SER A 49 -34.68 29.27 34.73
N ALA A 50 -33.58 28.66 35.10
CA ALA A 50 -33.15 28.61 36.50
C ALA A 50 -32.91 30.01 37.10
N MET A 51 -32.28 30.90 36.34
CA MET A 51 -32.01 32.29 36.77
C MET A 51 -33.21 33.19 36.67
N TYR A 52 -34.11 32.97 35.68
CA TYR A 52 -35.28 33.80 35.46
C TYR A 52 -36.46 33.48 36.42
N ASP A 53 -36.73 32.18 36.61
CA ASP A 53 -37.97 31.73 37.25
C ASP A 53 -37.71 31.14 38.63
N MET A 54 -36.67 30.26 38.78
CA MET A 54 -36.54 29.47 40.00
C MET A 54 -35.91 30.25 41.16
N LEU A 55 -34.81 30.98 40.90
CA LEU A 55 -34.12 31.74 41.95
C LEU A 55 -34.94 32.95 42.45
N PRO A 56 -35.55 33.80 41.60
CA PRO A 56 -36.33 34.94 42.07
C PRO A 56 -37.56 34.53 42.86
N ASN A 57 -38.18 33.39 42.50
CA ASN A 57 -39.39 32.88 43.18
C ASN A 57 -39.09 32.02 44.39
N ASN A 58 -37.80 31.98 44.88
CA ASN A 58 -37.35 31.16 46.01
C ASN A 58 -37.65 29.66 45.86
N ALA A 59 -37.79 29.17 44.60
CA ALA A 59 -38.07 27.77 44.30
C ALA A 59 -36.81 26.90 44.39
N TYR A 60 -36.06 26.98 45.52
CA TYR A 60 -34.76 26.37 45.69
C TYR A 60 -34.78 24.83 45.54
N ARG A 61 -35.85 24.19 45.99
CA ARG A 61 -35.97 22.74 45.80
C ARG A 61 -36.04 22.37 44.31
N THR A 62 -36.82 23.06 43.55
CA THR A 62 -36.93 22.87 42.07
C THR A 62 -35.58 23.18 41.40
N PHE A 63 -34.93 24.26 41.81
CA PHE A 63 -33.59 24.61 41.30
C PHE A 63 -32.57 23.47 41.49
N PHE A 64 -32.42 22.93 42.71
CA PHE A 64 -31.49 21.85 42.98
C PHE A 64 -31.88 20.55 42.26
N VAL A 65 -33.17 20.23 42.11
CA VAL A 65 -33.62 19.07 41.33
C VAL A 65 -33.24 19.23 39.85
N VAL A 66 -33.48 20.43 39.27
CA VAL A 66 -33.10 20.71 37.88
C VAL A 66 -31.57 20.64 37.69
N MET A 67 -30.79 21.21 38.64
CA MET A 67 -29.34 21.10 38.56
C MET A 67 -28.86 19.65 38.65
N LEU A 68 -29.50 18.81 39.47
CA LEU A 68 -29.20 17.37 39.51
C LEU A 68 -29.51 16.69 38.17
N ILE A 69 -30.65 17.05 37.55
CA ILE A 69 -31.00 16.53 36.19
C ILE A 69 -29.96 16.97 35.17
N VAL A 70 -29.46 18.21 35.22
CA VAL A 70 -28.38 18.68 34.35
C VAL A 70 -27.08 17.86 34.56
N VAL A 71 -26.71 17.60 35.81
CA VAL A 71 -25.56 16.75 36.10
C VAL A 71 -25.74 15.36 35.51
N LEU A 72 -26.90 14.74 35.68
CA LEU A 72 -27.23 13.45 35.08
C LEU A 72 -27.17 13.50 33.53
N ALA A 73 -27.67 14.58 32.93
CA ALA A 73 -27.58 14.78 31.48
C ALA A 73 -26.10 14.87 31.02
N TYR A 74 -25.22 15.52 31.78
CA TYR A 74 -23.79 15.54 31.47
C TYR A 74 -23.11 14.17 31.66
N VAL A 75 -23.56 13.36 32.63
CA VAL A 75 -23.10 11.96 32.75
C VAL A 75 -23.50 11.16 31.50
N VAL A 76 -24.76 11.28 31.06
CA VAL A 76 -25.24 10.65 29.82
C VAL A 76 -24.44 11.16 28.62
N ARG A 77 -24.23 12.48 28.51
CA ARG A 77 -23.39 13.08 27.48
C ARG A 77 -21.98 12.50 27.45
N SER A 78 -21.36 12.32 28.62
CA SER A 78 -20.03 11.69 28.71
C SER A 78 -20.04 10.25 28.24
N LEU A 79 -21.08 9.46 28.59
CA LEU A 79 -21.25 8.10 28.05
C LEU A 79 -21.45 8.11 26.54
N MET A 80 -22.21 9.06 25.98
CA MET A 80 -22.37 9.20 24.52
C MET A 80 -21.04 9.53 23.86
N HIS A 81 -20.22 10.40 24.44
CA HIS A 81 -18.86 10.66 23.94
C HIS A 81 -17.98 9.41 23.96
N PHE A 82 -18.09 8.60 25.00
CA PHE A 82 -17.38 7.30 25.01
C PHE A 82 -17.84 6.40 23.85
N ILE A 83 -19.17 6.31 23.63
CA ILE A 83 -19.72 5.50 22.53
C ILE A 83 -19.25 6.03 21.18
N ILE A 84 -19.31 7.33 20.94
CA ILE A 84 -18.81 7.98 19.72
C ILE A 84 -17.32 7.63 19.51
N THR A 85 -16.48 7.84 20.53
CA THR A 85 -15.06 7.59 20.41
C THR A 85 -14.76 6.10 20.18
N TYR A 86 -15.39 5.19 20.89
CA TYR A 86 -15.10 3.76 20.78
C TYR A 86 -15.77 3.11 19.57
N TRP A 87 -17.09 3.28 19.43
CA TRP A 87 -17.85 2.61 18.37
C TRP A 87 -17.77 3.33 17.02
N GLY A 88 -17.62 4.65 17.01
CA GLY A 88 -17.35 5.40 15.80
C GLY A 88 -15.99 5.06 15.20
N HIS A 89 -14.91 5.03 15.99
CA HIS A 89 -13.61 4.55 15.50
C HIS A 89 -13.66 3.07 15.12
N THR A 90 -14.40 2.22 15.85
CA THR A 90 -14.60 0.82 15.47
C THR A 90 -15.28 0.68 14.10
N PHE A 91 -16.23 1.56 13.78
CA PHE A 91 -16.81 1.65 12.44
C PHE A 91 -15.73 1.97 11.40
N GLY A 92 -14.93 3.01 11.63
CA GLY A 92 -13.83 3.38 10.74
C GLY A 92 -12.84 2.25 10.52
N ILE A 93 -12.38 1.58 11.58
CA ILE A 93 -11.45 0.43 11.53
C ILE A 93 -12.01 -0.72 10.68
N ARG A 94 -13.31 -1.02 10.80
CA ARG A 94 -13.94 -2.07 9.99
C ARG A 94 -14.01 -1.70 8.51
N VAL A 95 -14.36 -0.46 8.20
CA VAL A 95 -14.34 0.07 6.83
C VAL A 95 -12.93 -0.01 6.24
N GLU A 96 -11.91 0.36 7.02
CA GLU A 96 -10.51 0.26 6.62
C GLU A 96 -10.09 -1.18 6.33
N ALA A 97 -10.46 -2.10 7.21
CA ALA A 97 -10.12 -3.53 7.05
C ALA A 97 -10.73 -4.10 5.76
N ASP A 98 -12.01 -3.78 5.47
CA ASP A 98 -12.68 -4.22 4.24
C ASP A 98 -12.02 -3.64 2.99
N ILE A 99 -11.69 -2.33 3.00
CA ILE A 99 -11.00 -1.67 1.88
C ILE A 99 -9.60 -2.27 1.67
N ARG A 100 -8.85 -2.51 2.77
CA ARG A 100 -7.51 -3.11 2.70
C ARG A 100 -7.56 -4.52 2.14
N GLN A 101 -8.54 -5.32 2.55
CA GLN A 101 -8.71 -6.68 2.05
C GLN A 101 -9.03 -6.67 0.56
N ASP A 102 -10.04 -5.91 0.12
CA ASP A 102 -10.41 -5.79 -1.30
C ASP A 102 -9.20 -5.35 -2.15
N LEU A 103 -8.42 -4.37 -1.65
CA LEU A 103 -7.23 -3.85 -2.35
C LEU A 103 -6.13 -4.91 -2.44
N PHE A 104 -5.86 -5.63 -1.34
CA PHE A 104 -4.83 -6.67 -1.34
C PHE A 104 -5.22 -7.85 -2.24
N GLU A 105 -6.48 -8.29 -2.20
CA GLU A 105 -7.01 -9.31 -3.10
C GLU A 105 -6.88 -8.89 -4.57
N HIS A 106 -7.24 -7.62 -4.87
CA HIS A 106 -7.11 -7.10 -6.23
C HIS A 106 -5.64 -7.08 -6.70
N LEU A 107 -4.70 -6.62 -5.86
CA LEU A 107 -3.27 -6.63 -6.18
C LEU A 107 -2.76 -8.03 -6.53
N GLN A 108 -3.28 -9.09 -5.88
CA GLN A 108 -2.89 -10.47 -6.20
C GLN A 108 -3.38 -10.94 -7.59
N THR A 109 -4.33 -10.23 -8.19
CA THR A 109 -4.82 -10.55 -9.55
C THR A 109 -4.03 -9.86 -10.66
N LEU A 110 -3.22 -8.85 -10.34
CA LEU A 110 -2.47 -8.06 -11.32
C LEU A 110 -1.23 -8.82 -11.81
N GLY A 111 -0.86 -8.59 -13.08
CA GLY A 111 0.27 -9.23 -13.74
C GLY A 111 1.62 -8.61 -13.39
N PHE A 112 2.71 -9.24 -13.87
CA PHE A 112 4.07 -8.78 -13.63
C PHE A 112 4.34 -7.38 -14.18
N ASP A 113 3.78 -7.04 -15.35
CA ASP A 113 3.92 -5.71 -15.95
C ASP A 113 3.51 -4.57 -14.99
N PHE A 114 2.42 -4.77 -14.23
CA PHE A 114 2.01 -3.81 -13.22
C PHE A 114 3.07 -3.63 -12.12
N PHE A 115 3.66 -4.72 -11.62
CA PHE A 115 4.66 -4.67 -10.54
C PHE A 115 6.01 -4.13 -11.01
N ASP A 116 6.37 -4.35 -12.27
CA ASP A 116 7.59 -3.80 -12.86
C ASP A 116 7.53 -2.26 -13.01
N ARG A 117 6.33 -1.72 -13.28
CA ARG A 117 6.09 -0.27 -13.40
C ARG A 117 5.86 0.42 -12.05
N ASN A 118 5.43 -0.32 -11.03
CA ASN A 118 5.04 0.25 -9.74
C ASN A 118 6.01 -0.14 -8.62
N ARG A 119 6.54 0.84 -7.92
CA ARG A 119 7.45 0.59 -6.79
C ARG A 119 6.68 0.01 -5.60
N THR A 120 7.18 -1.07 -5.02
CA THR A 120 6.59 -1.73 -3.84
C THR A 120 6.31 -0.76 -2.70
N GLY A 121 7.21 0.21 -2.41
CA GLY A 121 7.00 1.21 -1.37
C GLY A 121 5.79 2.12 -1.62
N GLN A 122 5.45 2.41 -2.90
CA GLN A 122 4.24 3.15 -3.22
C GLN A 122 2.98 2.32 -2.95
N LEU A 123 2.99 1.04 -3.32
CA LEU A 123 1.87 0.12 -3.06
C LEU A 123 1.65 -0.08 -1.56
N MET A 124 2.74 -0.20 -0.77
CA MET A 124 2.65 -0.24 0.69
C MET A 124 2.00 1.03 1.27
N SER A 125 2.37 2.23 0.77
CA SER A 125 1.73 3.48 1.19
C SER A 125 0.23 3.50 0.87
N ARG A 126 -0.21 2.88 -0.25
CA ARG A 126 -1.64 2.74 -0.59
C ARG A 126 -2.39 1.86 0.40
N LEU A 127 -1.75 0.76 0.84
CA LEU A 127 -2.33 -0.21 1.79
C LEU A 127 -2.30 0.26 3.26
N THR A 128 -1.57 1.33 3.57
CA THR A 128 -1.38 1.85 4.93
C THR A 128 -1.84 3.30 5.05
N SER A 129 -0.99 4.27 4.68
CA SER A 129 -1.23 5.70 4.93
C SER A 129 -2.46 6.23 4.20
N ASP A 130 -2.69 5.84 2.94
CA ASP A 130 -3.87 6.30 2.20
C ASP A 130 -5.16 5.76 2.82
N LEU A 131 -5.15 4.51 3.32
CA LEU A 131 -6.33 3.93 3.97
C LEU A 131 -6.63 4.60 5.31
N PHE A 132 -5.62 4.94 6.09
CA PHE A 132 -5.80 5.71 7.32
C PHE A 132 -6.53 7.03 7.05
N GLU A 133 -6.10 7.79 6.03
CA GLU A 133 -6.74 9.06 5.66
C GLU A 133 -8.20 8.87 5.15
N ILE A 134 -8.47 7.76 4.46
CA ILE A 134 -9.83 7.40 4.04
C ILE A 134 -10.70 7.07 5.27
N THR A 135 -10.14 6.38 6.26
CA THR A 135 -10.82 6.00 7.50
C THR A 135 -11.18 7.21 8.35
N GLU A 136 -10.23 8.15 8.50
CA GLU A 136 -10.48 9.43 9.16
C GLU A 136 -11.63 10.20 8.50
N LEU A 137 -11.67 10.20 7.16
CA LEU A 137 -12.78 10.79 6.43
C LEU A 137 -14.10 10.04 6.66
N ALA A 138 -14.08 8.70 6.75
CA ALA A 138 -15.28 7.89 6.91
C ALA A 138 -15.98 8.11 8.26
N HIS A 139 -15.19 8.26 9.32
CA HIS A 139 -15.69 8.45 10.68
C HIS A 139 -15.91 9.94 10.99
N HIS A 140 -14.86 10.73 11.02
CA HIS A 140 -14.92 12.13 11.41
C HIS A 140 -15.65 13.01 10.40
N GLY A 141 -15.66 12.65 9.10
CA GLY A 141 -16.28 13.46 8.07
C GLY A 141 -17.78 13.74 8.33
N PRO A 142 -18.63 12.70 8.35
CA PRO A 142 -20.05 12.86 8.61
C PRO A 142 -20.36 13.35 10.03
N GLU A 143 -19.65 12.84 11.04
CA GLU A 143 -19.85 13.18 12.46
C GLU A 143 -19.60 14.67 12.72
N ASP A 144 -18.40 15.16 12.41
CA ASP A 144 -18.01 16.54 12.71
C ASP A 144 -18.84 17.56 11.92
N LEU A 145 -19.18 17.23 10.67
CA LEU A 145 -20.06 18.07 9.87
C LEU A 145 -21.47 18.14 10.48
N PHE A 146 -22.02 16.97 10.87
CA PHE A 146 -23.35 16.88 11.44
C PHE A 146 -23.45 17.60 12.80
N ILE A 147 -22.55 17.31 13.73
CA ILE A 147 -22.53 17.95 15.07
C ILE A 147 -22.36 19.46 14.91
N SER A 148 -21.41 19.91 14.07
CA SER A 148 -21.13 21.33 13.90
C SER A 148 -22.32 22.09 13.32
N LEU A 149 -22.95 21.56 12.27
CA LEU A 149 -24.14 22.15 11.68
C LEU A 149 -25.32 22.16 12.66
N ALA A 150 -25.61 21.04 13.32
CA ALA A 150 -26.69 20.93 14.28
C ALA A 150 -26.51 21.91 15.44
N THR A 151 -25.30 22.05 15.98
CA THR A 151 -25.01 22.96 17.09
C THR A 151 -25.11 24.42 16.65
N ILE A 152 -24.51 24.81 15.51
CA ILE A 152 -24.54 26.21 15.04
C ILE A 152 -25.94 26.62 14.68
N VAL A 153 -26.65 25.84 13.85
CA VAL A 153 -28.00 26.17 13.41
C VAL A 153 -28.98 26.13 14.58
N GLY A 154 -28.90 25.08 15.43
CA GLY A 154 -29.78 24.97 16.60
C GLY A 154 -29.59 26.11 17.59
N ALA A 155 -28.33 26.49 17.87
CA ALA A 155 -28.07 27.64 18.76
C ALA A 155 -28.56 28.95 18.17
N LEU A 156 -28.38 29.20 16.86
CA LEU A 156 -28.93 30.40 16.21
C LEU A 156 -30.46 30.44 16.27
N ILE A 157 -31.15 29.33 16.00
CA ILE A 157 -32.61 29.25 16.12
C ILE A 157 -33.03 29.65 17.54
N VAL A 158 -32.42 29.09 18.56
CA VAL A 158 -32.75 29.42 19.94
C VAL A 158 -32.44 30.88 20.27
N MET A 159 -31.28 31.41 19.84
CA MET A 159 -30.93 32.82 20.06
C MET A 159 -31.92 33.77 19.42
N PHE A 160 -32.46 33.46 18.22
CA PHE A 160 -33.53 34.26 17.58
C PHE A 160 -34.84 34.27 18.38
N THR A 161 -35.15 33.20 19.12
CA THR A 161 -36.36 33.17 19.98
C THR A 161 -36.19 33.97 21.26
N ILE A 162 -34.96 34.22 21.71
CA ILE A 162 -34.66 34.99 22.93
C ILE A 162 -34.63 36.49 22.61
N GLU A 163 -33.74 36.91 21.70
CA GLU A 163 -33.62 38.32 21.27
C GLU A 163 -33.08 38.37 19.83
N TRP A 164 -33.94 38.68 18.89
CA TRP A 164 -33.61 38.63 17.47
C TRP A 164 -32.54 39.62 17.01
N ARG A 165 -32.46 40.81 17.66
CA ARG A 165 -31.46 41.85 17.33
C ARG A 165 -30.05 41.38 17.65
N LEU A 166 -29.88 40.75 18.81
CA LEU A 166 -28.62 40.23 19.25
C LEU A 166 -28.21 38.98 18.42
N ALA A 167 -29.21 38.12 18.11
CA ALA A 167 -29.02 36.98 17.23
C ALA A 167 -28.59 37.40 15.80
N LEU A 168 -29.13 38.52 15.29
CA LEU A 168 -28.75 39.08 14.00
C LEU A 168 -27.26 39.49 13.95
N VAL A 169 -26.76 40.12 15.03
CA VAL A 169 -25.34 40.49 15.13
C VAL A 169 -24.44 39.24 15.01
N VAL A 170 -24.78 38.19 15.75
CA VAL A 170 -24.06 36.93 15.69
C VAL A 170 -24.15 36.29 14.30
N SER A 171 -25.35 36.28 13.69
CA SER A 171 -25.61 35.73 12.36
C SER A 171 -24.86 36.45 11.24
N ILE A 172 -24.53 37.73 11.39
CA ILE A 172 -23.68 38.48 10.44
C ILE A 172 -22.20 38.18 10.67
N LEU A 173 -21.78 38.05 11.92
CA LEU A 173 -20.37 37.82 12.26
C LEU A 173 -19.91 36.40 11.88
N ILE A 174 -20.76 35.37 12.01
CA ILE A 174 -20.40 33.97 11.70
C ILE A 174 -19.98 33.79 10.24
N PRO A 175 -20.71 34.22 9.20
CA PRO A 175 -20.28 34.10 7.81
C PRO A 175 -18.96 34.83 7.53
N ILE A 176 -18.77 36.03 8.08
CA ILE A 176 -17.52 36.78 7.95
C ILE A 176 -16.35 35.98 8.54
N PHE A 177 -16.55 35.43 9.73
CA PHE A 177 -15.56 34.59 10.39
C PHE A 177 -15.23 33.35 9.53
N ILE A 178 -16.24 32.63 9.04
CA ILE A 178 -16.06 31.45 8.19
C ILE A 178 -15.25 31.80 6.93
N LEU A 179 -15.56 32.89 6.24
CA LEU A 179 -14.84 33.35 5.04
C LEU A 179 -13.35 33.62 5.35
N VAL A 180 -13.07 34.28 6.47
CA VAL A 180 -11.70 34.55 6.89
C VAL A 180 -10.97 33.26 7.25
N VAL A 181 -11.62 32.34 7.96
CA VAL A 181 -11.06 31.01 8.31
C VAL A 181 -10.71 30.23 7.05
N ILE A 182 -11.63 30.15 6.07
CA ILE A 182 -11.39 29.44 4.80
C ILE A 182 -10.19 30.04 4.06
N SER A 183 -10.11 31.39 3.94
CA SER A 183 -9.00 32.08 3.28
C SER A 183 -7.66 31.78 3.94
N ARG A 184 -7.58 31.84 5.27
CA ARG A 184 -6.35 31.55 6.03
C ARG A 184 -5.98 30.08 5.98
N ARG A 185 -6.98 29.18 5.98
CA ARG A 185 -6.78 27.74 5.87
C ARG A 185 -6.19 27.34 4.52
N GLN A 186 -6.65 27.93 3.43
CA GLN A 186 -6.09 27.70 2.10
C GLN A 186 -4.61 28.04 2.05
N LYS A 187 -4.21 29.19 2.62
CA LYS A 187 -2.82 29.63 2.69
C LYS A 187 -1.96 28.69 3.57
N LEU A 188 -2.49 28.27 4.70
CA LEU A 188 -1.83 27.29 5.57
C LEU A 188 -1.63 25.94 4.85
N GLY A 189 -2.63 25.48 4.09
CA GLY A 189 -2.55 24.25 3.29
C GLY A 189 -1.49 24.34 2.18
N GLU A 190 -1.33 25.49 1.54
CA GLU A 190 -0.27 25.71 0.54
C GLU A 190 1.13 25.58 1.16
N VAL A 191 1.36 26.25 2.30
CA VAL A 191 2.67 26.17 2.99
C VAL A 191 2.90 24.78 3.57
N SER A 192 1.86 24.09 4.03
CA SER A 192 1.93 22.68 4.48
C SER A 192 2.44 21.77 3.35
N ARG A 193 1.90 21.93 2.12
CA ARG A 193 2.38 21.18 0.95
C ARG A 193 3.85 21.44 0.64
N GLN A 194 4.32 22.70 0.80
CA GLN A 194 5.74 23.04 0.63
C GLN A 194 6.62 22.33 1.66
N VAL A 195 6.17 22.22 2.91
CA VAL A 195 6.90 21.47 3.96
C VAL A 195 6.96 19.99 3.60
N LYS A 196 5.83 19.38 3.19
CA LYS A 196 5.80 17.96 2.77
C LYS A 196 6.77 17.68 1.61
N ALA A 197 6.85 18.60 0.62
CA ALA A 197 7.83 18.49 -0.47
C ALA A 197 9.28 18.56 0.02
N LYS A 198 9.59 19.39 1.04
CA LYS A 198 10.94 19.45 1.62
C LYS A 198 11.26 18.24 2.50
N VAL A 199 10.26 17.66 3.16
CA VAL A 199 10.40 16.37 3.86
C VAL A 199 10.78 15.27 2.87
N ALA A 200 10.12 15.18 1.72
CA ALA A 200 10.45 14.18 0.70
C ALA A 200 11.92 14.31 0.24
N VAL A 201 12.40 15.54 0.00
CA VAL A 201 13.81 15.78 -0.40
C VAL A 201 14.78 15.33 0.69
N ILE A 202 14.55 15.72 1.96
CA ILE A 202 15.47 15.33 3.05
C ILE A 202 15.44 13.81 3.29
N THR A 203 14.28 13.16 3.14
CA THR A 203 14.17 11.69 3.24
C THR A 203 14.98 11.01 2.15
N THR A 204 14.91 11.50 0.90
CA THR A 204 15.72 10.96 -0.20
C THR A 204 17.22 11.13 0.04
N GLU A 205 17.67 12.28 0.58
CA GLU A 205 19.08 12.48 0.92
C GLU A 205 19.53 11.53 2.05
N ILE A 206 18.71 11.36 3.09
CA ILE A 206 18.99 10.40 4.17
C ILE A 206 19.09 8.98 3.62
N GLU A 207 18.10 8.55 2.83
CA GLU A 207 18.08 7.21 2.22
C GLU A 207 19.31 6.96 1.36
N SER A 208 19.67 7.94 0.51
CA SER A 208 20.85 7.87 -0.35
C SER A 208 22.14 7.75 0.46
N SER A 209 22.33 8.63 1.45
CA SER A 209 23.53 8.64 2.29
C SER A 209 23.66 7.38 3.15
N LEU A 210 22.55 6.88 3.73
CA LEU A 210 22.58 5.66 4.55
C LEU A 210 22.78 4.40 3.68
N SER A 211 22.12 4.32 2.54
CA SER A 211 22.33 3.21 1.60
C SER A 211 23.75 3.19 1.02
N GLY A 212 24.30 4.37 0.76
CA GLY A 212 25.66 4.58 0.25
C GLY A 212 26.74 4.67 1.32
N ILE A 213 26.46 4.41 2.61
CA ILE A 213 27.40 4.67 3.72
C ILE A 213 28.73 3.95 3.57
N ARG A 214 28.74 2.72 3.05
CA ARG A 214 29.97 1.96 2.81
C ARG A 214 30.84 2.65 1.76
N THR A 215 30.22 3.20 0.70
CA THR A 215 30.91 3.93 -0.36
C THR A 215 31.46 5.24 0.20
N ALA A 216 30.64 6.03 0.92
CA ALA A 216 31.09 7.26 1.54
C ALA A 216 32.32 7.05 2.44
N LYS A 217 32.29 6.00 3.28
CA LYS A 217 33.41 5.63 4.15
C LYS A 217 34.64 5.12 3.37
N ALA A 218 34.43 4.31 2.32
CA ALA A 218 35.53 3.79 1.51
C ALA A 218 36.30 4.90 0.77
N PHE A 219 35.62 6.00 0.42
CA PHE A 219 36.23 7.16 -0.23
C PHE A 219 36.55 8.32 0.75
N ALA A 220 36.34 8.13 2.06
CA ALA A 220 36.52 9.18 3.08
C ALA A 220 35.78 10.50 2.75
N ASN A 221 34.55 10.40 2.23
CA ASN A 221 33.74 11.53 1.75
C ASN A 221 32.53 11.83 2.67
N GLU A 222 32.62 11.50 3.96
CA GLU A 222 31.56 11.77 4.95
C GLU A 222 31.17 13.26 5.01
N ASP A 223 32.17 14.14 4.88
CA ASP A 223 31.94 15.60 4.89
C ASP A 223 31.12 16.08 3.68
N VAL A 224 31.18 15.38 2.55
CA VAL A 224 30.36 15.69 1.37
C VAL A 224 28.89 15.37 1.67
N GLU A 225 28.63 14.18 2.24
CA GLU A 225 27.27 13.77 2.61
C GLU A 225 26.70 14.65 3.74
N LEU A 226 27.50 15.01 4.73
CA LEU A 226 27.10 15.95 5.80
C LEU A 226 26.70 17.33 5.23
N ARG A 227 27.41 17.85 4.23
CA ARG A 227 27.05 19.13 3.59
C ARG A 227 25.73 19.03 2.85
N LYS A 228 25.52 17.98 2.04
CA LYS A 228 24.25 17.74 1.32
C LYS A 228 23.07 17.68 2.29
N PHE A 229 23.22 16.88 3.34
CA PHE A 229 22.20 16.76 4.37
C PHE A 229 21.94 18.11 5.08
N SER A 230 22.98 18.85 5.45
CA SER A 230 22.85 20.15 6.10
C SER A 230 22.08 21.15 5.25
N GLU A 231 22.38 21.23 3.94
CA GLU A 231 21.64 22.09 3.02
C GLU A 231 20.16 21.70 2.91
N ALA A 232 19.87 20.40 2.76
CA ALA A 232 18.49 19.91 2.71
C ALA A 232 17.73 20.21 4.02
N ASN A 233 18.40 19.99 5.15
CA ASN A 233 17.86 20.26 6.50
C ASN A 233 17.58 21.75 6.73
N ASP A 234 18.45 22.65 6.27
CA ASP A 234 18.24 24.09 6.37
C ASP A 234 17.06 24.58 5.52
N ARG A 235 16.89 24.02 4.31
CA ARG A 235 15.72 24.29 3.48
C ARG A 235 14.43 23.79 4.13
N PHE A 236 14.46 22.61 4.74
CA PHE A 236 13.35 22.07 5.51
C PHE A 236 13.04 22.95 6.73
N ARG A 237 14.05 23.32 7.54
CA ARG A 237 13.91 24.20 8.71
C ARG A 237 13.25 25.53 8.33
N THR A 238 13.68 26.14 7.24
CA THR A 238 13.10 27.39 6.74
C THR A 238 11.65 27.25 6.33
N SER A 239 11.31 26.17 5.61
CA SER A 239 9.91 25.87 5.24
C SER A 239 9.04 25.61 6.46
N LYS A 240 9.53 24.84 7.43
CA LYS A 240 8.81 24.53 8.66
C LYS A 240 8.57 25.78 9.52
N ARG A 241 9.56 26.67 9.59
CA ARG A 241 9.43 27.98 10.27
C ARG A 241 8.33 28.83 9.61
N ARG A 242 8.28 28.86 8.26
CA ARG A 242 7.22 29.56 7.51
C ARG A 242 5.84 28.95 7.80
N PHE A 243 5.73 27.63 7.84
CA PHE A 243 4.48 26.95 8.19
C PHE A 243 4.00 27.34 9.59
N HIS A 244 4.87 27.31 10.61
CA HIS A 244 4.49 27.69 11.97
C HIS A 244 4.15 29.18 12.10
N ARG A 245 4.73 30.05 11.28
CA ARG A 245 4.31 31.45 11.20
C ARG A 245 2.88 31.59 10.69
N GLU A 246 2.55 30.95 9.58
CA GLU A 246 1.18 30.98 9.03
C GLU A 246 0.17 30.30 9.97
N MET A 247 0.56 29.22 10.63
CA MET A 247 -0.23 28.57 11.67
C MET A 247 -0.49 29.50 12.86
N GLY A 248 0.53 30.22 13.32
CA GLY A 248 0.38 31.22 14.38
C GLY A 248 -0.58 32.34 13.99
N ILE A 249 -0.48 32.85 12.73
CA ILE A 249 -1.42 33.85 12.21
C ILE A 249 -2.84 33.27 12.15
N PHE A 250 -3.01 32.03 11.67
CA PHE A 250 -4.32 31.37 11.63
C PHE A 250 -4.95 31.28 13.01
N THR A 251 -4.19 30.79 14.00
CA THR A 251 -4.67 30.65 15.39
C THR A 251 -5.00 32.01 16.00
N ALA A 252 -4.13 33.01 15.82
CA ALA A 252 -4.38 34.36 16.35
C ALA A 252 -5.64 35.00 15.73
N VAL A 253 -5.86 34.83 14.44
CA VAL A 253 -7.06 35.33 13.75
C VAL A 253 -8.31 34.61 14.26
N MET A 254 -8.24 33.29 14.46
CA MET A 254 -9.36 32.50 15.04
C MET A 254 -9.73 33.03 16.43
N GLU A 255 -8.76 33.16 17.33
CA GLU A 255 -8.98 33.64 18.70
C GLU A 255 -9.50 35.10 18.72
N PHE A 256 -8.98 35.96 17.81
CA PHE A 256 -9.47 37.32 17.67
C PHE A 256 -10.97 37.35 17.28
N PHE A 257 -11.39 36.61 16.28
CA PHE A 257 -12.79 36.60 15.85
C PHE A 257 -13.72 36.02 16.91
N LEU A 258 -13.32 34.99 17.64
CA LEU A 258 -14.09 34.43 18.75
C LEU A 258 -14.23 35.47 19.88
N SER A 259 -13.15 36.18 20.19
CA SER A 259 -13.16 37.22 21.21
C SER A 259 -14.00 38.43 20.79
N ILE A 260 -13.86 38.91 19.54
CA ILE A 260 -14.66 40.05 19.05
C ILE A 260 -16.15 39.75 18.99
N MET A 261 -16.52 38.50 18.69
CA MET A 261 -17.91 38.05 18.72
C MET A 261 -18.50 38.17 20.13
N SER A 262 -17.73 37.72 21.15
CA SER A 262 -18.14 37.87 22.55
C SER A 262 -18.26 39.34 22.96
N VAL A 263 -17.28 40.17 22.59
CA VAL A 263 -17.29 41.61 22.88
C VAL A 263 -18.47 42.33 22.19
N ALA A 264 -18.74 41.99 20.93
CA ALA A 264 -19.87 42.56 20.18
C ALA A 264 -21.22 42.24 20.84
N VAL A 265 -21.38 40.99 21.29
CA VAL A 265 -22.60 40.59 22.00
C VAL A 265 -22.75 41.31 23.33
N ILE A 266 -21.67 41.48 24.10
CA ILE A 266 -21.68 42.23 25.38
C ILE A 266 -21.97 43.70 25.10
N ALA A 267 -21.36 44.33 24.10
CA ALA A 267 -21.57 45.75 23.78
C ALA A 267 -22.99 46.03 23.31
N VAL A 268 -23.49 45.26 22.35
CA VAL A 268 -24.87 45.44 21.83
C VAL A 268 -25.90 45.03 22.88
N GLY A 269 -25.65 43.90 23.59
CA GLY A 269 -26.52 43.46 24.67
C GLY A 269 -26.56 44.47 25.84
N GLY A 270 -25.44 45.05 26.22
CA GLY A 270 -25.37 46.12 27.19
C GLY A 270 -26.17 47.37 26.77
N PHE A 271 -26.05 47.76 25.50
CA PHE A 271 -26.87 48.85 24.94
C PHE A 271 -28.36 48.54 25.01
N LEU A 272 -28.79 47.32 24.68
CA LEU A 272 -30.17 46.90 24.80
C LEU A 272 -30.66 46.87 26.26
N ILE A 273 -29.83 46.48 27.20
CA ILE A 273 -30.12 46.51 28.66
C ILE A 273 -30.30 47.96 29.16
N MET A 274 -29.39 48.86 28.77
CA MET A 274 -29.51 50.28 29.11
C MET A 274 -30.82 50.91 28.63
N ASN A 275 -31.37 50.43 27.49
CA ASN A 275 -32.65 50.87 26.94
C ASN A 275 -33.85 50.09 27.49
N GLY A 276 -33.67 49.20 28.46
CA GLY A 276 -34.75 48.39 29.03
C GLY A 276 -35.32 47.33 28.08
N GLN A 277 -34.60 46.97 27.01
CA GLN A 277 -35.05 46.07 25.96
C GLN A 277 -34.53 44.62 26.09
N LEU A 278 -33.55 44.39 27.00
CA LEU A 278 -32.97 43.08 27.25
C LEU A 278 -32.70 42.91 28.76
N ASN A 279 -32.85 41.69 29.24
CA ASN A 279 -32.43 41.33 30.61
C ASN A 279 -30.98 40.86 30.63
N TYR A 280 -30.27 41.09 31.72
CA TYR A 280 -28.89 40.63 31.91
C TYR A 280 -28.77 39.09 31.86
N ILE A 281 -29.83 38.37 32.25
CA ILE A 281 -29.85 36.87 32.17
C ILE A 281 -29.82 36.42 30.71
N ASP A 282 -30.53 37.13 29.82
CA ASP A 282 -30.48 36.83 28.38
C ASP A 282 -29.08 37.06 27.81
N LEU A 283 -28.39 38.12 28.23
CA LEU A 283 -27.01 38.37 27.83
C LEU A 283 -26.05 37.25 28.28
N ILE A 284 -26.22 36.74 29.51
CA ILE A 284 -25.47 35.58 30.00
C ILE A 284 -25.75 34.35 29.12
N THR A 285 -27.02 34.12 28.78
CA THR A 285 -27.46 33.00 27.93
C THR A 285 -26.80 33.07 26.54
N PHE A 286 -26.77 34.27 25.94
CA PHE A 286 -26.07 34.50 24.66
C PHE A 286 -24.57 34.20 24.77
N SER A 287 -23.92 34.60 25.87
CA SER A 287 -22.49 34.33 26.10
C SER A 287 -22.20 32.82 26.21
N LEU A 288 -23.10 32.04 26.81
CA LEU A 288 -23.01 30.58 26.85
C LEU A 288 -23.11 29.98 25.44
N TYR A 289 -24.05 30.45 24.60
CA TYR A 289 -24.17 29.98 23.21
C TYR A 289 -22.95 30.34 22.35
N ILE A 290 -22.39 31.56 22.53
CA ILE A 290 -21.15 31.93 21.82
C ILE A 290 -20.02 30.96 22.17
N SER A 291 -19.86 30.62 23.45
CA SER A 291 -18.87 29.64 23.87
C SER A 291 -19.09 28.27 23.24
N ALA A 292 -20.33 27.87 23.00
CA ALA A 292 -20.66 26.62 22.34
C ALA A 292 -20.30 26.59 20.83
N PHE A 293 -20.10 27.74 20.16
CA PHE A 293 -19.67 27.79 18.75
C PHE A 293 -18.17 27.48 18.54
N ILE A 294 -17.34 27.61 19.57
CA ILE A 294 -15.88 27.49 19.44
C ILE A 294 -15.47 26.13 18.86
N SER A 295 -15.98 25.06 19.45
CA SER A 295 -15.65 23.69 19.02
C SER A 295 -16.18 23.39 17.60
N PRO A 296 -17.46 23.61 17.26
CA PRO A 296 -17.97 23.42 15.91
C PRO A 296 -17.21 24.16 14.82
N ILE A 297 -16.84 25.44 15.06
CA ILE A 297 -16.10 26.21 14.06
C ILE A 297 -14.68 25.65 13.85
N ARG A 298 -13.99 25.22 14.91
CA ARG A 298 -12.69 24.55 14.80
C ARG A 298 -12.81 23.22 14.02
N LYS A 299 -13.84 22.41 14.30
CA LYS A 299 -14.11 21.15 13.59
C LYS A 299 -14.36 21.39 12.10
N LEU A 300 -15.21 22.34 11.73
CA LEU A 300 -15.43 22.71 10.32
C LEU A 300 -14.17 23.22 9.62
N ALA A 301 -13.30 23.94 10.34
CA ALA A 301 -12.03 24.40 9.78
C ALA A 301 -11.06 23.23 9.51
N SER A 302 -11.01 22.18 10.34
CA SER A 302 -10.19 20.99 10.12
C SER A 302 -10.80 20.04 9.09
N PHE A 303 -12.12 19.94 9.04
CA PHE A 303 -12.83 19.07 8.10
C PHE A 303 -12.43 19.30 6.64
N ALA A 304 -12.29 20.54 6.19
CA ALA A 304 -11.92 20.84 4.80
C ALA A 304 -10.56 20.21 4.38
N GLU A 305 -9.59 20.14 5.29
CA GLU A 305 -8.32 19.46 5.01
C GLU A 305 -8.47 17.95 5.02
N GLN A 306 -9.11 17.39 6.03
CA GLN A 306 -9.37 15.94 6.13
C GLN A 306 -10.14 15.45 4.90
N TYR A 307 -11.16 16.19 4.48
CA TYR A 307 -11.93 15.88 3.26
C TYR A 307 -11.02 15.84 2.02
N ALA A 308 -10.17 16.85 1.83
CA ALA A 308 -9.31 16.93 0.65
C ALA A 308 -8.28 15.79 0.63
N VAL A 309 -7.67 15.46 1.78
CA VAL A 309 -6.67 14.39 1.88
C VAL A 309 -7.32 13.02 1.75
N GLY A 310 -8.42 12.77 2.45
CA GLY A 310 -9.17 11.52 2.38
C GLY A 310 -9.74 11.26 0.99
N LEU A 311 -10.28 12.30 0.32
CA LEU A 311 -10.75 12.20 -1.06
C LEU A 311 -9.61 11.88 -2.04
N ALA A 312 -8.44 12.48 -1.87
CA ALA A 312 -7.28 12.16 -2.69
C ALA A 312 -6.82 10.70 -2.47
N GLY A 313 -6.80 10.20 -1.24
CA GLY A 313 -6.53 8.79 -0.93
C GLY A 313 -7.55 7.86 -1.59
N LEU A 314 -8.83 8.21 -1.49
CA LEU A 314 -9.93 7.45 -2.10
C LEU A 314 -9.87 7.44 -3.64
N GLN A 315 -9.46 8.55 -4.26
CA GLN A 315 -9.24 8.59 -5.72
C GLN A 315 -8.11 7.65 -6.14
N ARG A 316 -6.98 7.65 -5.41
CA ARG A 316 -5.86 6.74 -5.67
C ARG A 316 -6.25 5.28 -5.47
N PHE A 317 -6.97 4.96 -4.40
CA PHE A 317 -7.55 3.64 -4.16
C PHE A 317 -8.44 3.20 -5.33
N THR A 318 -9.39 4.07 -5.74
CA THR A 318 -10.31 3.77 -6.85
C THR A 318 -9.57 3.58 -8.17
N GLN A 319 -8.54 4.39 -8.44
CA GLN A 319 -7.70 4.23 -9.62
C GLN A 319 -7.01 2.88 -9.65
N LEU A 320 -6.47 2.43 -8.51
CA LEU A 320 -5.82 1.13 -8.40
C LEU A 320 -6.80 -0.03 -8.57
N MET A 321 -7.99 0.05 -7.96
CA MET A 321 -9.07 -0.93 -8.13
C MET A 321 -9.64 -1.00 -9.56
N ARG A 322 -9.43 0.05 -10.37
CA ARG A 322 -9.81 0.11 -11.79
C ARG A 322 -8.74 -0.41 -12.73
N THR A 323 -7.53 -0.66 -12.24
CA THR A 323 -6.49 -1.29 -13.05
C THR A 323 -6.93 -2.70 -13.39
N GLU A 324 -7.06 -3.00 -14.66
CA GLU A 324 -7.45 -4.35 -15.10
C GLU A 324 -6.21 -5.25 -15.14
N PRO A 325 -6.33 -6.50 -14.71
CA PRO A 325 -5.27 -7.49 -14.92
C PRO A 325 -4.96 -7.66 -16.41
N ASP A 326 -3.71 -7.54 -16.79
CA ASP A 326 -3.24 -7.71 -18.18
C ASP A 326 -3.43 -9.16 -18.64
N LEU A 327 -3.30 -10.10 -17.71
CA LEU A 327 -3.44 -11.53 -17.93
C LEU A 327 -4.69 -12.05 -17.23
N ARG A 328 -5.63 -12.58 -18.02
CA ARG A 328 -6.82 -13.24 -17.50
C ARG A 328 -6.94 -14.65 -18.07
N ASP A 329 -7.42 -15.57 -17.27
CA ASP A 329 -7.81 -16.88 -17.81
C ASP A 329 -9.01 -16.70 -18.72
N ALA A 330 -8.99 -17.37 -19.87
CA ALA A 330 -10.15 -17.41 -20.75
C ALA A 330 -11.35 -18.07 -20.03
N PRO A 331 -12.60 -17.67 -20.32
CA PRO A 331 -13.78 -18.26 -19.66
C PRO A 331 -13.87 -19.78 -19.82
N ASP A 332 -13.29 -20.32 -20.88
CA ASP A 332 -13.21 -21.74 -21.23
C ASP A 332 -11.83 -22.36 -21.02
N ALA A 333 -10.95 -21.67 -20.25
CA ALA A 333 -9.60 -22.14 -19.98
C ALA A 333 -9.60 -23.52 -19.31
N LYS A 334 -8.80 -24.43 -19.85
CA LYS A 334 -8.71 -25.82 -19.40
C LYS A 334 -7.69 -25.93 -18.25
N THR A 335 -7.90 -26.86 -17.35
CA THR A 335 -6.90 -27.24 -16.37
C THR A 335 -5.86 -28.15 -17.04
N LEU A 336 -4.60 -27.75 -16.99
CA LEU A 336 -3.48 -28.55 -17.48
C LEU A 336 -3.26 -29.72 -16.51
N SER A 337 -3.19 -30.96 -17.02
CA SER A 337 -3.00 -32.16 -16.22
C SER A 337 -2.21 -33.23 -16.99
N GLY A 338 -1.49 -34.09 -16.26
CA GLY A 338 -0.71 -35.17 -16.86
C GLY A 338 0.43 -34.70 -17.77
N VAL A 339 1.06 -33.58 -17.39
CA VAL A 339 2.06 -32.88 -18.20
C VAL A 339 3.30 -33.72 -18.41
N ARG A 340 3.64 -33.94 -19.71
CA ARG A 340 4.89 -34.60 -20.12
C ARG A 340 6.03 -33.62 -20.31
N GLY A 341 5.71 -32.35 -20.64
CA GLY A 341 6.65 -31.26 -20.75
C GLY A 341 7.18 -31.00 -22.17
N GLU A 342 6.41 -31.31 -23.22
CA GLU A 342 6.70 -30.80 -24.56
C GLU A 342 6.42 -29.29 -24.60
N ILE A 343 7.35 -28.49 -25.16
CA ILE A 343 7.18 -27.05 -25.32
C ILE A 343 7.39 -26.69 -26.78
N VAL A 344 6.41 -26.00 -27.38
CA VAL A 344 6.50 -25.54 -28.76
C VAL A 344 6.20 -24.05 -28.84
N ALA A 345 7.17 -23.30 -29.39
CA ALA A 345 6.97 -21.91 -29.82
C ALA A 345 6.95 -21.89 -31.35
N ASP A 346 5.93 -21.27 -31.91
CA ASP A 346 5.71 -21.18 -33.35
C ASP A 346 5.53 -19.72 -33.77
N HIS A 347 6.48 -19.22 -34.58
CA HIS A 347 6.57 -17.82 -35.01
C HIS A 347 6.33 -16.81 -33.88
N LEU A 348 6.97 -17.05 -32.73
CA LEU A 348 6.75 -16.28 -31.50
C LEU A 348 7.48 -14.93 -31.57
N ASP A 349 6.69 -13.85 -31.46
CA ASP A 349 7.19 -12.48 -31.25
C ASP A 349 6.75 -11.98 -29.88
N PHE A 350 7.60 -11.15 -29.26
CA PHE A 350 7.26 -10.51 -28.01
C PHE A 350 7.91 -9.12 -27.86
N ALA A 351 7.10 -8.17 -27.41
CA ALA A 351 7.53 -6.82 -27.04
C ALA A 351 7.02 -6.44 -25.64
N TYR A 352 7.87 -5.80 -24.84
CA TYR A 352 7.44 -5.08 -23.66
C TYR A 352 6.85 -3.73 -24.09
N ASP A 353 5.72 -3.31 -23.52
CA ASP A 353 5.07 -2.00 -23.77
C ASP A 353 4.69 -1.69 -25.22
N GLY A 354 4.68 -2.69 -26.11
CA GLY A 354 4.31 -2.51 -27.51
C GLY A 354 5.37 -1.83 -28.41
N ASP A 355 6.42 -1.28 -27.84
CA ASP A 355 7.42 -0.48 -28.59
C ASP A 355 8.82 -1.08 -28.63
N LEU A 356 9.15 -1.99 -27.73
CA LEU A 356 10.46 -2.63 -27.66
C LEU A 356 10.34 -4.12 -27.99
N ASP A 357 10.45 -4.42 -29.25
CA ASP A 357 10.52 -5.81 -29.73
C ASP A 357 11.79 -6.48 -29.15
N VAL A 358 11.56 -7.57 -28.38
CA VAL A 358 12.62 -8.31 -27.70
C VAL A 358 12.84 -9.68 -28.29
N LEU A 359 11.76 -10.33 -28.77
CA LEU A 359 11.84 -11.62 -29.47
C LEU A 359 11.18 -11.52 -30.84
N HIS A 360 11.83 -12.11 -31.85
CA HIS A 360 11.42 -12.02 -33.24
C HIS A 360 11.44 -13.40 -33.89
N ASP A 361 10.29 -13.87 -34.34
CA ASP A 361 10.13 -15.10 -35.13
C ASP A 361 10.84 -16.29 -34.49
N VAL A 362 10.64 -16.48 -33.16
CA VAL A 362 11.24 -17.58 -32.41
C VAL A 362 10.49 -18.86 -32.70
N ASN A 363 11.18 -19.82 -33.30
CA ASN A 363 10.68 -21.17 -33.58
C ASN A 363 11.47 -22.17 -32.74
N LEU A 364 10.79 -22.84 -31.79
CA LEU A 364 11.40 -23.75 -30.83
C LEU A 364 10.52 -24.94 -30.57
N HIS A 365 11.08 -26.15 -30.64
CA HIS A 365 10.43 -27.38 -30.22
C HIS A 365 11.33 -28.08 -29.19
N VAL A 366 10.83 -28.26 -27.97
CA VAL A 366 11.49 -28.95 -26.87
C VAL A 366 10.76 -30.24 -26.59
N THR A 367 11.46 -31.36 -26.65
CA THR A 367 10.89 -32.69 -26.39
C THR A 367 10.83 -33.00 -24.88
N PRO A 368 9.86 -33.80 -24.41
CA PRO A 368 9.76 -34.22 -23.02
C PRO A 368 11.09 -34.79 -22.47
N GLY A 369 11.53 -34.30 -21.33
CA GLY A 369 12.77 -34.74 -20.69
C GLY A 369 14.06 -34.18 -21.30
N GLU A 370 13.98 -33.30 -22.29
CA GLU A 370 15.13 -32.66 -22.92
C GLU A 370 15.70 -31.55 -22.01
N THR A 371 17.03 -31.48 -21.93
CA THR A 371 17.72 -30.36 -21.25
C THR A 371 18.34 -29.43 -22.29
N ILE A 372 17.85 -28.20 -22.32
CA ILE A 372 18.31 -27.15 -23.24
C ILE A 372 19.08 -26.06 -22.47
N ALA A 373 20.30 -25.78 -22.93
CA ALA A 373 21.07 -24.62 -22.48
C ALA A 373 20.80 -23.44 -23.42
N ILE A 374 20.38 -22.30 -22.87
CA ILE A 374 20.16 -21.04 -23.59
C ILE A 374 21.37 -20.14 -23.33
N VAL A 375 22.07 -19.76 -24.40
CA VAL A 375 23.29 -18.93 -24.34
C VAL A 375 23.16 -17.72 -25.26
N GLY A 376 23.98 -16.71 -25.06
CA GLY A 376 24.01 -15.49 -25.88
C GLY A 376 24.38 -14.25 -25.10
N PRO A 377 24.53 -13.09 -25.73
CA PRO A 377 24.88 -11.84 -25.07
C PRO A 377 23.77 -11.37 -24.10
N SER A 378 24.16 -10.52 -23.14
CA SER A 378 23.18 -9.85 -22.25
C SER A 378 22.22 -9.00 -23.09
N GLY A 379 20.93 -9.01 -22.71
CA GLY A 379 19.89 -8.32 -23.48
C GLY A 379 19.41 -9.04 -24.75
N GLY A 380 19.92 -10.23 -25.06
CA GLY A 380 19.55 -10.99 -26.26
C GLY A 380 18.15 -11.63 -26.25
N GLY A 381 17.37 -11.55 -25.15
CA GLY A 381 16.00 -12.12 -25.07
C GLY A 381 15.91 -13.47 -24.31
N LYS A 382 17.00 -13.99 -23.75
CA LYS A 382 17.05 -15.30 -23.05
C LYS A 382 16.05 -15.40 -21.88
N THR A 383 16.14 -14.46 -20.95
CA THR A 383 15.26 -14.39 -19.77
C THR A 383 13.80 -14.16 -20.18
N THR A 384 13.58 -13.33 -21.20
CA THR A 384 12.25 -13.04 -21.74
C THR A 384 11.58 -14.31 -22.28
N LEU A 385 12.30 -15.11 -23.08
CA LEU A 385 11.76 -16.39 -23.57
C LEU A 385 11.37 -17.32 -22.42
N CYS A 386 12.20 -17.40 -21.38
CA CYS A 386 11.92 -18.20 -20.19
C CYS A 386 10.74 -17.69 -19.36
N GLN A 387 10.46 -16.38 -19.39
CA GLN A 387 9.33 -15.77 -18.67
C GLN A 387 7.99 -15.96 -19.41
N LEU A 388 7.99 -16.17 -20.70
CA LEU A 388 6.78 -16.45 -21.48
C LEU A 388 6.22 -17.86 -21.20
N ILE A 389 7.08 -18.84 -20.90
CA ILE A 389 6.67 -20.24 -20.67
C ILE A 389 5.68 -20.37 -19.49
N PRO A 390 5.91 -19.76 -18.29
CA PRO A 390 4.94 -19.74 -17.20
C PRO A 390 3.83 -18.70 -17.40
N ARG A 391 3.76 -18.09 -18.57
CA ARG A 391 2.80 -17.04 -18.90
C ARG A 391 2.86 -15.90 -17.88
N PHE A 392 4.04 -15.33 -17.67
CA PHE A 392 4.19 -14.08 -16.91
C PHE A 392 3.82 -12.87 -17.77
N TYR A 393 3.92 -13.04 -19.09
CA TYR A 393 3.46 -12.12 -20.14
C TYR A 393 2.84 -12.97 -21.27
N ASP A 394 1.92 -12.39 -22.03
CA ASP A 394 1.38 -13.03 -23.23
C ASP A 394 2.26 -12.69 -24.45
N VAL A 395 2.36 -13.61 -25.39
CA VAL A 395 3.07 -13.40 -26.66
C VAL A 395 2.36 -12.32 -27.50
N THR A 396 3.11 -11.49 -28.20
CA THR A 396 2.56 -10.43 -29.06
C THR A 396 2.00 -11.04 -30.36
N HIS A 397 2.77 -11.93 -30.98
CA HIS A 397 2.36 -12.68 -32.16
C HIS A 397 2.82 -14.14 -32.03
N GLY A 398 2.25 -15.02 -32.88
CA GLY A 398 2.55 -16.44 -32.84
C GLY A 398 1.88 -17.19 -31.70
N SER A 399 2.45 -18.33 -31.31
CA SER A 399 1.92 -19.17 -30.25
C SER A 399 3.01 -19.81 -29.40
N LEU A 400 2.65 -20.12 -28.16
CA LEU A 400 3.45 -20.93 -27.23
C LEU A 400 2.54 -21.98 -26.63
N SER A 401 2.91 -23.25 -26.77
CA SER A 401 2.11 -24.35 -26.29
C SER A 401 2.92 -25.31 -25.41
N ILE A 402 2.22 -25.99 -24.49
CA ILE A 402 2.74 -27.06 -23.64
C ILE A 402 1.85 -28.29 -23.88
N ASP A 403 2.48 -29.41 -24.25
CA ASP A 403 1.82 -30.67 -24.61
C ASP A 403 0.67 -30.45 -25.61
N GLY A 404 0.87 -29.57 -26.60
CA GLY A 404 -0.10 -29.25 -27.65
C GLY A 404 -1.22 -28.28 -27.23
N LEU A 405 -1.23 -27.76 -26.00
CA LEU A 405 -2.19 -26.76 -25.54
C LEU A 405 -1.54 -25.40 -25.48
N ASP A 406 -2.12 -24.39 -26.15
CA ASP A 406 -1.66 -23.00 -26.05
C ASP A 406 -1.75 -22.53 -24.61
N VAL A 407 -0.69 -21.88 -24.12
CA VAL A 407 -0.63 -21.39 -22.73
C VAL A 407 -1.74 -20.38 -22.40
N ARG A 408 -2.34 -19.74 -23.41
CA ARG A 408 -3.49 -18.83 -23.26
C ARG A 408 -4.82 -19.57 -23.07
N ALA A 409 -4.89 -20.83 -23.50
CA ALA A 409 -6.08 -21.66 -23.40
C ALA A 409 -6.15 -22.51 -22.12
N VAL A 410 -5.15 -22.39 -21.23
CA VAL A 410 -5.12 -23.08 -19.93
C VAL A 410 -5.14 -22.08 -18.79
N THR A 411 -5.59 -22.53 -17.59
CA THR A 411 -5.58 -21.65 -16.41
C THR A 411 -4.16 -21.40 -15.96
N GLN A 412 -3.83 -20.15 -15.61
CA GLN A 412 -2.49 -19.75 -15.13
C GLN A 412 -2.06 -20.57 -13.91
N HIS A 413 -3.02 -20.88 -13.03
CA HIS A 413 -2.74 -21.67 -11.83
C HIS A 413 -2.23 -23.07 -12.21
N SER A 414 -2.96 -23.82 -13.05
CA SER A 414 -2.56 -25.17 -13.47
C SER A 414 -1.27 -25.17 -14.29
N LEU A 415 -1.07 -24.15 -15.13
CA LEU A 415 0.18 -23.98 -15.89
C LEU A 415 1.39 -23.83 -14.94
N ARG A 416 1.29 -22.87 -14.02
CA ARG A 416 2.38 -22.56 -13.07
C ARG A 416 2.62 -23.65 -12.05
N GLU A 417 1.62 -24.46 -11.72
CA GLU A 417 1.76 -25.63 -10.86
C GLU A 417 2.76 -26.65 -11.44
N HIS A 418 2.76 -26.82 -12.77
CA HIS A 418 3.61 -27.78 -13.48
C HIS A 418 5.00 -27.20 -13.90
N ILE A 419 5.29 -25.94 -13.57
CA ILE A 419 6.56 -25.31 -13.92
C ILE A 419 7.30 -24.90 -12.63
N GLY A 420 8.56 -25.30 -12.50
CA GLY A 420 9.47 -24.88 -11.44
C GLY A 420 10.48 -23.87 -11.97
N ILE A 421 10.68 -22.79 -11.24
CA ILE A 421 11.59 -21.70 -11.62
C ILE A 421 12.60 -21.46 -10.50
N VAL A 422 13.89 -21.56 -10.82
CA VAL A 422 14.97 -21.08 -9.95
C VAL A 422 15.54 -19.82 -10.58
N GLN A 423 15.30 -18.68 -9.95
CA GLN A 423 15.77 -17.37 -10.42
C GLN A 423 17.20 -17.11 -9.98
N GLN A 424 17.91 -16.26 -10.74
CA GLN A 424 19.24 -15.76 -10.41
C GLN A 424 19.26 -15.08 -9.03
N ASP A 425 18.36 -14.13 -8.80
CA ASP A 425 18.17 -13.46 -7.52
C ASP A 425 17.11 -14.20 -6.70
N VAL A 426 17.55 -15.08 -5.83
CA VAL A 426 16.66 -15.87 -4.98
C VAL A 426 15.99 -15.00 -3.94
N PHE A 427 14.65 -14.97 -3.99
CA PHE A 427 13.83 -14.35 -2.96
C PHE A 427 13.46 -15.36 -1.86
N LEU A 428 13.79 -15.02 -0.60
CA LEU A 428 13.32 -15.71 0.58
C LEU A 428 12.40 -14.79 1.39
N PHE A 429 11.29 -15.34 1.85
CA PHE A 429 10.39 -14.66 2.77
C PHE A 429 11.05 -14.50 4.14
N ALA A 430 10.74 -13.40 4.84
CA ALA A 430 11.21 -13.13 6.20
C ALA A 430 10.54 -14.08 7.21
N ASP A 431 10.95 -15.36 7.17
CA ASP A 431 10.40 -16.45 7.96
C ASP A 431 11.51 -17.48 8.27
N SER A 432 11.18 -18.63 8.81
CA SER A 432 12.10 -19.75 9.03
C SER A 432 12.52 -20.42 7.71
N ILE A 433 13.62 -21.17 7.73
CA ILE A 433 14.04 -22.03 6.62
C ILE A 433 12.94 -23.04 6.30
N LEU A 434 12.30 -23.62 7.32
CA LEU A 434 11.19 -24.57 7.20
C LEU A 434 10.07 -24.00 6.31
N GLU A 435 9.54 -22.82 6.65
CA GLU A 435 8.44 -22.21 5.92
C GLU A 435 8.87 -21.78 4.51
N ASN A 436 10.10 -21.36 4.36
CA ASN A 436 10.65 -21.05 3.05
C ASN A 436 10.73 -22.28 2.14
N ILE A 437 11.06 -23.47 2.62
CA ILE A 437 11.04 -24.72 1.83
C ILE A 437 9.59 -25.18 1.63
N ARG A 438 8.76 -25.17 2.68
CA ARG A 438 7.34 -25.55 2.65
C ARG A 438 6.52 -24.77 1.62
N TYR A 439 6.96 -23.55 1.29
CA TYR A 439 6.31 -22.72 0.26
C TYR A 439 6.16 -23.44 -1.10
N GLY A 440 7.06 -24.39 -1.41
CA GLY A 440 6.95 -25.24 -2.62
C GLY A 440 5.74 -26.19 -2.61
N LYS A 441 5.29 -26.64 -1.41
CA LYS A 441 4.12 -27.51 -1.20
C LYS A 441 3.61 -27.30 0.23
N PRO A 442 2.61 -26.40 0.43
CA PRO A 442 2.12 -26.02 1.77
C PRO A 442 1.64 -27.19 2.63
N SER A 443 1.18 -28.28 2.01
CA SER A 443 0.72 -29.49 2.69
C SER A 443 1.84 -30.50 3.04
N ALA A 444 3.12 -30.16 2.79
CA ALA A 444 4.22 -31.08 2.97
C ALA A 444 4.46 -31.42 4.45
N THR A 445 4.79 -32.68 4.70
CA THR A 445 5.22 -33.18 5.99
C THR A 445 6.69 -32.79 6.26
N MET A 446 7.11 -32.83 7.53
CA MET A 446 8.51 -32.56 7.89
C MET A 446 9.48 -33.51 7.18
N ALA A 447 9.12 -34.79 7.05
CA ALA A 447 9.95 -35.78 6.36
C ALA A 447 10.15 -35.46 4.87
N GLU A 448 9.11 -34.96 4.17
CA GLU A 448 9.22 -34.50 2.78
C GLU A 448 10.12 -33.27 2.66
N ILE A 449 10.05 -32.36 3.63
CA ILE A 449 10.89 -31.14 3.66
C ILE A 449 12.35 -31.50 3.92
N GLU A 450 12.64 -32.41 4.86
CA GLU A 450 13.99 -32.88 5.11
C GLU A 450 14.58 -33.59 3.89
N GLU A 451 13.80 -34.43 3.22
CA GLU A 451 14.23 -35.13 2.00
C GLU A 451 14.54 -34.12 0.87
N ALA A 452 13.68 -33.11 0.70
CA ALA A 452 13.93 -32.04 -0.26
C ALA A 452 15.22 -31.25 0.08
N ALA A 453 15.49 -31.00 1.36
CA ALA A 453 16.71 -30.34 1.81
C ALA A 453 17.96 -31.20 1.58
N ARG A 454 17.90 -32.54 1.78
CA ARG A 454 18.99 -33.48 1.47
C ARG A 454 19.30 -33.48 -0.01
N ARG A 455 18.29 -33.59 -0.86
CA ARG A 455 18.44 -33.57 -2.32
C ARG A 455 19.00 -32.24 -2.84
N ALA A 456 18.71 -31.13 -2.14
CA ALA A 456 19.25 -29.81 -2.45
C ALA A 456 20.63 -29.54 -1.82
N GLU A 457 21.27 -30.53 -1.19
CA GLU A 457 22.61 -30.42 -0.56
C GLU A 457 22.67 -29.31 0.51
N ILE A 458 21.55 -29.03 1.24
CA ILE A 458 21.47 -27.97 2.26
C ILE A 458 21.17 -28.52 3.66
N TYR A 459 20.79 -29.80 3.80
CA TYR A 459 20.35 -30.38 5.07
C TYR A 459 21.41 -30.25 6.18
N ASP A 460 22.67 -30.61 5.89
CA ASP A 460 23.75 -30.57 6.88
C ASP A 460 24.05 -29.13 7.32
N ASP A 461 23.98 -28.17 6.38
CA ASP A 461 24.16 -26.75 6.70
C ASP A 461 23.04 -26.25 7.61
N ILE A 462 21.79 -26.70 7.39
CA ILE A 462 20.64 -26.35 8.24
C ILE A 462 20.83 -26.95 9.63
N MET A 463 21.20 -28.22 9.73
CA MET A 463 21.40 -28.91 11.02
C MET A 463 22.58 -28.37 11.82
N ALA A 464 23.55 -27.73 11.16
CA ALA A 464 24.64 -27.02 11.83
C ALA A 464 24.27 -25.65 12.40
N MET A 465 23.08 -25.11 12.05
CA MET A 465 22.56 -23.86 12.60
C MET A 465 21.94 -24.09 13.99
N PRO A 466 22.01 -23.11 14.90
CA PRO A 466 21.50 -23.26 16.28
C PRO A 466 20.05 -23.72 16.36
N ASP A 467 19.17 -23.20 15.49
CA ASP A 467 17.72 -23.48 15.49
C ASP A 467 17.31 -24.45 14.35
N GLY A 468 18.28 -25.03 13.62
CA GLY A 468 18.04 -25.96 12.53
C GLY A 468 17.06 -25.40 11.50
N PHE A 469 16.01 -26.15 11.16
CA PHE A 469 14.96 -25.72 10.24
C PHE A 469 14.15 -24.51 10.71
N HIS A 470 14.13 -24.21 12.01
CA HIS A 470 13.44 -23.04 12.56
C HIS A 470 14.29 -21.76 12.52
N THR A 471 15.51 -21.82 12.00
CA THR A 471 16.37 -20.66 11.84
C THR A 471 15.69 -19.60 10.98
N TYR A 472 15.56 -18.39 11.52
CA TYR A 472 15.02 -17.23 10.81
C TYR A 472 16.02 -16.71 9.77
N VAL A 473 15.55 -16.49 8.54
CA VAL A 473 16.43 -16.14 7.42
C VAL A 473 16.65 -14.62 7.24
N GLY A 474 15.91 -13.78 7.95
CA GLY A 474 15.95 -12.32 7.77
C GLY A 474 15.21 -11.85 6.51
N GLU A 475 15.07 -10.52 6.36
CA GLU A 475 14.46 -9.93 5.15
C GLU A 475 15.27 -10.34 3.92
N ARG A 476 14.59 -10.91 2.90
CA ARG A 476 15.21 -11.43 1.66
C ARG A 476 16.37 -12.39 1.92
N GLY A 477 16.37 -13.07 3.07
CA GLY A 477 17.41 -14.03 3.43
C GLY A 477 18.77 -13.39 3.77
N THR A 478 18.80 -12.16 4.28
CA THR A 478 20.04 -11.42 4.56
C THR A 478 20.99 -12.11 5.54
N LEU A 479 20.47 -13.03 6.35
CA LEU A 479 21.27 -13.80 7.32
C LEU A 479 21.93 -15.07 6.72
N LEU A 480 21.66 -15.36 5.45
CA LEU A 480 22.19 -16.54 4.76
C LEU A 480 23.19 -16.16 3.67
N SER A 481 24.15 -17.06 3.40
CA SER A 481 25.04 -16.93 2.24
C SER A 481 24.27 -17.08 0.92
N GLY A 482 24.82 -16.57 -0.19
CA GLY A 482 24.23 -16.71 -1.51
C GLY A 482 23.97 -18.17 -1.91
N GLY A 483 24.93 -19.05 -1.62
CA GLY A 483 24.79 -20.48 -1.89
C GLY A 483 23.75 -21.19 -1.03
N GLN A 484 23.57 -20.77 0.22
CA GLN A 484 22.50 -21.29 1.07
C GLN A 484 21.11 -20.86 0.55
N LYS A 485 20.94 -19.59 0.17
CA LYS A 485 19.69 -19.10 -0.44
C LYS A 485 19.32 -19.91 -1.68
N GLN A 486 20.30 -20.12 -2.57
CA GLN A 486 20.08 -20.84 -3.82
C GLN A 486 19.70 -22.30 -3.57
N ARG A 487 20.36 -23.00 -2.63
CA ARG A 487 20.01 -24.38 -2.28
C ARG A 487 18.65 -24.49 -1.59
N ILE A 488 18.21 -23.49 -0.81
CA ILE A 488 16.84 -23.42 -0.26
C ILE A 488 15.82 -23.26 -1.39
N ALA A 489 16.11 -22.42 -2.41
CA ALA A 489 15.24 -22.31 -3.58
C ALA A 489 15.15 -23.62 -4.37
N ILE A 490 16.26 -24.32 -4.50
CA ILE A 490 16.30 -25.67 -5.13
C ILE A 490 15.47 -26.67 -4.30
N ALA A 491 15.55 -26.65 -2.97
CA ALA A 491 14.73 -27.48 -2.08
C ALA A 491 13.22 -27.22 -2.27
N ARG A 492 12.81 -25.96 -2.45
CA ARG A 492 11.40 -25.62 -2.82
C ARG A 492 10.95 -26.34 -4.07
N ILE A 493 11.80 -26.40 -5.10
CA ILE A 493 11.45 -27.02 -6.39
C ILE A 493 11.48 -28.56 -6.27
N PHE A 494 12.40 -29.16 -5.50
CA PHE A 494 12.34 -30.59 -5.20
C PHE A 494 11.01 -30.98 -4.52
N LEU A 495 10.56 -30.17 -3.58
CA LEU A 495 9.30 -30.38 -2.86
C LEU A 495 8.09 -30.23 -3.77
N LYS A 496 8.10 -29.22 -4.66
CA LYS A 496 7.05 -28.98 -5.66
C LYS A 496 6.99 -30.09 -6.73
N ASN A 497 8.15 -30.62 -7.12
CA ASN A 497 8.34 -31.73 -8.08
C ASN A 497 7.66 -31.52 -9.46
N PRO A 498 7.88 -30.40 -10.16
CA PRO A 498 7.24 -30.11 -11.44
C PRO A 498 7.92 -30.86 -12.60
N PRO A 499 7.18 -31.17 -13.70
CA PRO A 499 7.72 -31.81 -14.91
C PRO A 499 8.57 -30.86 -15.79
N ILE A 500 8.37 -29.55 -15.69
CA ILE A 500 9.11 -28.53 -16.45
C ILE A 500 9.91 -27.67 -15.50
N LEU A 501 11.18 -27.39 -15.85
CA LEU A 501 12.10 -26.57 -15.07
C LEU A 501 12.65 -25.44 -15.90
N ILE A 502 12.76 -24.27 -15.26
CA ILE A 502 13.47 -23.10 -15.78
C ILE A 502 14.51 -22.72 -14.74
N LEU A 503 15.78 -22.81 -15.11
CA LEU A 503 16.90 -22.53 -14.22
C LEU A 503 17.68 -21.35 -14.76
N ASP A 504 17.78 -20.28 -13.97
CA ASP A 504 18.60 -19.11 -14.29
C ASP A 504 19.89 -19.18 -13.46
N GLU A 505 21.01 -19.53 -14.14
CA GLU A 505 22.29 -19.86 -13.52
C GLU A 505 23.17 -18.64 -13.35
N ALA A 506 23.11 -17.99 -12.18
CA ALA A 506 24.09 -16.97 -11.79
C ALA A 506 24.77 -17.33 -10.47
N THR A 507 26.00 -17.81 -10.57
CA THR A 507 26.80 -18.25 -9.43
C THR A 507 28.17 -17.57 -9.39
N SER A 508 28.27 -16.37 -9.93
CA SER A 508 29.52 -15.64 -10.17
C SER A 508 30.31 -15.23 -8.91
N ALA A 509 29.79 -15.49 -7.69
CA ALA A 509 30.41 -15.07 -6.43
C ALA A 509 30.49 -16.18 -5.37
N LEU A 510 30.43 -17.47 -5.76
CA LEU A 510 30.46 -18.60 -4.83
C LEU A 510 31.82 -19.27 -4.82
N ASP A 511 32.19 -19.85 -3.67
CA ASP A 511 33.35 -20.72 -3.56
C ASP A 511 33.15 -22.05 -4.32
N THR A 512 34.22 -22.68 -4.73
CA THR A 512 34.22 -23.89 -5.57
C THR A 512 33.46 -25.08 -4.95
N ILE A 513 33.46 -25.21 -3.63
CA ILE A 513 32.77 -26.31 -2.92
C ILE A 513 31.27 -26.10 -2.97
N THR A 514 30.82 -24.90 -2.62
CA THR A 514 29.40 -24.51 -2.69
C THR A 514 28.89 -24.59 -4.12
N GLU A 515 29.73 -24.19 -5.10
CA GLU A 515 29.42 -24.30 -6.52
C GLU A 515 29.15 -25.74 -6.93
N ALA A 516 30.03 -26.69 -6.53
CA ALA A 516 29.90 -28.11 -6.83
C ALA A 516 28.60 -28.70 -6.24
N LYS A 517 28.25 -28.33 -5.00
CA LYS A 517 26.98 -28.75 -4.35
C LYS A 517 25.75 -28.24 -5.11
N ILE A 518 25.73 -26.97 -5.54
CA ILE A 518 24.63 -26.41 -6.31
C ILE A 518 24.51 -27.10 -7.67
N GLN A 519 25.64 -27.36 -8.35
CA GLN A 519 25.62 -28.06 -9.62
C GLN A 519 25.08 -29.49 -9.48
N SER A 520 25.54 -30.24 -8.45
CA SER A 520 25.02 -31.57 -8.13
C SER A 520 23.47 -31.53 -7.90
N ALA A 521 23.01 -30.54 -7.15
CA ALA A 521 21.57 -30.36 -6.90
C ALA A 521 20.80 -30.03 -8.19
N PHE A 522 21.33 -29.18 -9.07
CA PHE A 522 20.73 -28.90 -10.38
C PHE A 522 20.68 -30.11 -11.28
N ASP A 523 21.78 -30.88 -11.39
CA ASP A 523 21.84 -32.10 -12.20
C ASP A 523 20.80 -33.14 -11.70
N ALA A 524 20.71 -33.31 -10.37
CA ALA A 524 19.72 -34.17 -9.75
C ALA A 524 18.26 -33.66 -9.99
N LEU A 525 18.07 -32.33 -9.99
CA LEU A 525 16.77 -31.74 -10.24
C LEU A 525 16.34 -31.87 -11.70
N ALA A 526 17.25 -31.71 -12.67
CA ALA A 526 16.96 -31.78 -14.10
C ALA A 526 16.64 -33.20 -14.57
N LYS A 527 17.10 -34.23 -13.87
CA LYS A 527 16.98 -35.64 -14.28
C LYS A 527 15.53 -36.04 -14.47
N GLY A 528 15.17 -36.46 -15.71
CA GLY A 528 13.83 -36.91 -16.08
C GLY A 528 12.78 -35.80 -16.27
N ARG A 529 13.20 -34.54 -16.35
CA ARG A 529 12.33 -33.37 -16.54
C ARG A 529 12.76 -32.57 -17.77
N THR A 530 11.79 -31.89 -18.39
CA THR A 530 12.09 -30.92 -19.44
C THR A 530 12.71 -29.68 -18.78
N THR A 531 13.94 -29.35 -19.14
CA THR A 531 14.71 -28.31 -18.43
C THR A 531 15.27 -27.28 -19.40
N LEU A 532 14.96 -26.01 -19.16
CA LEU A 532 15.59 -24.87 -19.84
C LEU A 532 16.54 -24.17 -18.86
N ILE A 533 17.80 -24.02 -19.23
CA ILE A 533 18.83 -23.44 -18.40
C ILE A 533 19.38 -22.19 -19.09
N ILE A 534 19.24 -21.02 -18.50
CA ILE A 534 19.98 -19.83 -18.92
C ILE A 534 21.41 -20.01 -18.40
N ALA A 535 22.27 -20.50 -19.29
CA ALA A 535 23.57 -20.97 -18.89
C ALA A 535 24.65 -19.88 -19.00
N HIS A 536 25.36 -19.66 -17.90
CA HIS A 536 26.55 -18.80 -17.83
C HIS A 536 27.83 -19.59 -17.61
N ARG A 537 27.74 -20.93 -17.48
CA ARG A 537 28.87 -21.83 -17.20
C ARG A 537 29.13 -22.80 -18.32
N LEU A 538 30.42 -22.99 -18.63
CA LEU A 538 30.84 -23.92 -19.66
C LEU A 538 30.46 -25.38 -19.37
N SER A 539 30.50 -25.82 -18.08
CA SER A 539 30.08 -27.17 -17.66
C SER A 539 28.60 -27.44 -17.95
N THR A 540 27.74 -26.53 -17.57
CA THR A 540 26.29 -26.64 -17.81
C THR A 540 25.98 -26.64 -19.29
N ILE A 541 26.61 -25.76 -20.06
CA ILE A 541 26.45 -25.68 -21.51
C ILE A 541 26.86 -27.01 -22.19
N ARG A 542 27.99 -27.58 -21.77
CA ARG A 542 28.52 -28.80 -22.37
C ARG A 542 27.66 -30.04 -22.10
N ASN A 543 27.01 -30.09 -20.92
CA ASN A 543 26.23 -31.26 -20.49
C ASN A 543 24.78 -31.20 -21.00
N ALA A 544 24.33 -30.09 -21.60
CA ALA A 544 22.99 -29.96 -22.15
C ALA A 544 22.79 -30.87 -23.37
N THR A 545 21.57 -31.39 -23.53
CA THR A 545 21.18 -32.21 -24.70
C THR A 545 21.24 -31.39 -25.99
N ARG A 546 20.83 -30.13 -25.90
CA ARG A 546 20.88 -29.16 -27.01
C ARG A 546 21.16 -27.76 -26.46
N ILE A 547 21.82 -26.95 -27.26
CA ILE A 547 22.15 -25.57 -26.97
C ILE A 547 21.42 -24.68 -27.95
N LEU A 548 20.81 -23.61 -27.44
CA LEU A 548 20.21 -22.53 -28.22
C LEU A 548 21.03 -21.26 -28.05
N VAL A 549 21.44 -20.66 -29.15
CA VAL A 549 22.10 -19.37 -29.16
C VAL A 549 21.09 -18.29 -29.53
N ILE A 550 20.78 -17.41 -28.59
CA ILE A 550 19.85 -16.31 -28.80
C ILE A 550 20.65 -15.01 -28.86
N GLU A 551 20.52 -14.32 -29.97
CA GLU A 551 21.10 -13.00 -30.20
C GLU A 551 20.12 -12.13 -30.97
N ASN A 552 19.99 -10.85 -30.54
CA ASN A 552 19.05 -9.89 -31.12
C ASN A 552 17.61 -10.44 -31.24
N GLY A 553 17.14 -11.13 -30.21
CA GLY A 553 15.78 -11.66 -30.13
C GLY A 553 15.48 -12.88 -31.01
N ARG A 554 16.48 -13.46 -31.69
CA ARG A 554 16.31 -14.60 -32.61
C ARG A 554 17.17 -15.79 -32.19
N ILE A 555 16.70 -17.01 -32.48
CA ILE A 555 17.55 -18.20 -32.39
C ILE A 555 18.46 -18.22 -33.61
N GLN A 556 19.75 -17.95 -33.39
CA GLN A 556 20.75 -17.89 -34.44
C GLN A 556 21.35 -19.26 -34.74
N GLU A 557 21.61 -20.03 -33.69
CA GLU A 557 22.22 -21.36 -33.78
C GLU A 557 21.53 -22.30 -32.81
N GLN A 558 21.40 -23.57 -33.20
CA GLN A 558 20.94 -24.65 -32.32
C GLN A 558 21.61 -25.97 -32.67
N GLY A 559 21.98 -26.74 -31.65
CA GLY A 559 22.63 -28.04 -31.83
C GLY A 559 23.33 -28.53 -30.58
N THR A 560 24.03 -29.64 -30.68
CA THR A 560 24.90 -30.14 -29.61
C THR A 560 26.20 -29.34 -29.54
N HIS A 561 26.90 -29.43 -28.40
CA HIS A 561 28.21 -28.78 -28.22
C HIS A 561 29.17 -29.06 -29.41
N ALA A 562 29.30 -30.35 -29.80
CA ALA A 562 30.20 -30.73 -30.88
C ALA A 562 29.79 -30.13 -32.24
N GLN A 563 28.49 -30.11 -32.55
CA GLN A 563 28.00 -29.53 -33.80
C GLN A 563 28.27 -28.01 -33.86
N LEU A 564 27.94 -27.28 -32.79
CA LEU A 564 28.13 -25.84 -32.75
C LEU A 564 29.59 -25.41 -32.71
N MET A 565 30.47 -26.19 -32.08
CA MET A 565 31.92 -25.96 -32.17
C MET A 565 32.45 -26.14 -33.59
N ALA A 566 31.94 -27.14 -34.31
CA ALA A 566 32.35 -27.41 -35.70
C ALA A 566 31.90 -26.32 -36.68
N LEU A 567 30.78 -25.63 -36.39
CA LEU A 567 30.27 -24.50 -37.17
C LEU A 567 31.16 -23.25 -37.10
N ASN A 568 32.05 -23.14 -36.09
CA ASN A 568 32.86 -21.94 -35.82
C ASN A 568 32.07 -20.63 -35.82
N GLY A 569 30.81 -20.69 -35.39
CA GLY A 569 29.89 -19.58 -35.36
C GLY A 569 29.91 -18.77 -34.04
N ILE A 570 28.77 -18.23 -33.68
CA ILE A 570 28.58 -17.40 -32.48
C ILE A 570 28.90 -18.20 -31.22
N TYR A 571 28.39 -19.45 -31.14
CA TYR A 571 28.65 -20.33 -30.01
C TYR A 571 30.14 -20.61 -29.80
N ALA A 572 30.86 -20.98 -30.86
CA ALA A 572 32.26 -21.30 -30.77
C ALA A 572 33.10 -20.11 -30.29
N ASN A 573 32.76 -18.90 -30.73
CA ASN A 573 33.38 -17.66 -30.29
C ASN A 573 33.09 -17.38 -28.81
N LEU A 574 31.83 -17.50 -28.35
CA LEU A 574 31.47 -17.33 -26.95
C LEU A 574 32.20 -18.35 -26.05
N TYR A 575 32.20 -19.62 -26.45
CA TYR A 575 32.85 -20.69 -25.70
C TYR A 575 34.37 -20.47 -25.58
N THR A 576 35.03 -20.12 -26.69
CA THR A 576 36.48 -19.90 -26.73
C THR A 576 36.89 -18.68 -25.90
N THR A 577 36.10 -17.61 -25.96
CA THR A 577 36.34 -16.39 -25.18
C THR A 577 36.21 -16.67 -23.68
N GLN A 578 35.16 -17.39 -23.26
CA GLN A 578 34.99 -17.78 -21.84
C GLN A 578 36.07 -18.72 -21.34
N THR A 579 36.59 -19.62 -22.20
CA THR A 579 37.69 -20.52 -21.85
C THR A 579 38.98 -19.75 -21.63
N LYS A 580 39.29 -18.78 -22.51
CA LYS A 580 40.49 -17.95 -22.40
C LYS A 580 40.51 -17.02 -21.18
N LEU A 581 39.33 -16.60 -20.68
CA LEU A 581 39.21 -15.78 -19.46
C LEU A 581 39.41 -16.59 -18.16
N ARG A 582 39.37 -17.92 -18.23
CA ARG A 582 39.52 -18.81 -17.07
C ARG A 582 40.92 -19.46 -16.96
N THR A 583 41.71 -19.43 -18.01
CA THR A 583 43.12 -19.78 -18.02
C THR A 583 43.99 -18.55 -17.77
#